data_77774fb73ced4d23b4ceae8a653f314f
#
_entry.id   77774fb73ced4d23b4ceae8a653f314f
#
_cell.length_a   1.000
_cell.length_b   1.000
_cell.length_c   1.000
_cell.angle_alpha   90.00
_cell.angle_beta   90.00
_cell.angle_gamma   90.00
#
_symmetry.space_group_name_H-M   'P 1'
#
loop_
_entity.id
_entity.type
_entity.pdbx_description
1 polymer ?
#
loop_
_entity_poly.entity_id
_entity_poly.type
_entity_poly.pdbx_seq_one_letter_code
_entity_poly.pdbx_strand_id
1 'polypeptide(L)'
;MITNLSFPENLKDREKFIFDQVLLGNFDASWVPLTYDISGKKVILNVMSDALKVGGIRVNVSAFLQQQLADVFDASLLTALVADLMYVHASNILNPVPQPISSTVSSMISHDDKVTKQLKSYNGGIVSTVGKHWILDKKIDQQPSKACNYGWHFTGSNFQGINGFPSTTLQKTLDGKPIKVIQPNATAHDAKHSDYSQICQLVSQQCWINGVEHRFSDLLQDSSLCNLVNHNGTLKNTRQPGVQKISGQVVLFPTTISP
;
A
#
# COMPACT_ATOMS: atom_id res chain seq x y z
N MET A 1 13.01 21.79 3.82
CA MET A 1 12.06 21.32 2.77
C MET A 1 12.70 21.59 1.41
N ILE A 2 12.97 20.55 0.62
CA ILE A 2 13.53 20.68 -0.74
C ILE A 2 12.34 20.97 -1.65
N THR A 3 12.08 22.24 -1.94
CA THR A 3 10.84 22.72 -2.62
C THR A 3 10.93 22.72 -4.15
N ASN A 4 11.95 22.10 -4.77
CA ASN A 4 12.13 22.12 -6.23
C ASN A 4 12.63 20.78 -6.81
N LEU A 5 12.04 19.63 -6.39
CA LEU A 5 12.30 18.37 -7.07
C LEU A 5 11.49 18.32 -8.38
N SER A 6 12.20 18.26 -9.51
CA SER A 6 11.59 18.04 -10.81
C SER A 6 11.54 16.55 -11.11
N PHE A 7 10.35 15.97 -11.09
CA PHE A 7 10.15 14.56 -11.46
C PHE A 7 10.29 14.38 -12.98
N PRO A 8 11.00 13.35 -13.46
CA PRO A 8 11.03 13.01 -14.88
C PRO A 8 9.63 12.62 -15.42
N GLU A 9 9.28 13.06 -16.62
CA GLU A 9 8.00 12.72 -17.24
C GLU A 9 7.94 11.23 -17.66
N ASN A 10 9.05 10.66 -18.12
CA ASN A 10 9.13 9.25 -18.46
C ASN A 10 8.97 8.41 -17.19
N LEU A 11 8.04 7.44 -17.19
CA LEU A 11 7.73 6.63 -16.02
C LEU A 11 8.95 5.86 -15.49
N LYS A 12 9.73 5.24 -16.35
CA LYS A 12 10.92 4.48 -15.95
C LYS A 12 11.98 5.37 -15.29
N ASP A 13 12.22 6.56 -15.85
CA ASP A 13 13.19 7.52 -15.30
C ASP A 13 12.68 8.13 -13.99
N ARG A 14 11.36 8.37 -13.89
CA ARG A 14 10.72 8.82 -12.66
C ARG A 14 10.82 7.78 -11.55
N GLU A 15 10.58 6.51 -11.85
CA GLU A 15 10.72 5.44 -10.87
C GLU A 15 12.16 5.28 -10.39
N LYS A 16 13.12 5.38 -11.31
CA LYS A 16 14.54 5.43 -10.93
C LYS A 16 14.85 6.62 -10.03
N PHE A 17 14.35 7.80 -10.39
CA PHE A 17 14.52 9.02 -9.58
C PHE A 17 13.93 8.84 -8.18
N ILE A 18 12.69 8.32 -8.05
CA ILE A 18 12.05 8.06 -6.76
C ILE A 18 12.92 7.10 -5.93
N PHE A 19 13.38 6.01 -6.52
CA PHE A 19 14.25 5.04 -5.86
C PHE A 19 15.55 5.66 -5.36
N ASP A 20 16.24 6.44 -6.21
CA ASP A 20 17.47 7.14 -5.85
C ASP A 20 17.24 8.13 -4.70
N GLN A 21 16.12 8.88 -4.69
CA GLN A 21 15.77 9.79 -3.60
C GLN A 21 15.57 9.05 -2.29
N VAL A 22 14.92 7.87 -2.34
CA VAL A 22 14.75 7.03 -1.13
C VAL A 22 16.09 6.56 -0.59
N LEU A 23 17.01 6.10 -1.46
CA LEU A 23 18.35 5.69 -1.04
C LEU A 23 19.18 6.83 -0.44
N LEU A 24 18.95 8.07 -0.88
CA LEU A 24 19.58 9.28 -0.34
C LEU A 24 18.92 9.79 0.95
N GLY A 25 17.83 9.18 1.41
CA GLY A 25 17.09 9.63 2.59
C GLY A 25 16.17 10.84 2.33
N ASN A 26 15.95 11.23 1.08
CA ASN A 26 15.12 12.37 0.67
C ASN A 26 13.64 11.95 0.47
N PHE A 27 13.01 11.44 1.51
CA PHE A 27 11.63 10.99 1.49
C PHE A 27 10.94 11.24 2.84
N ASP A 28 9.61 11.20 2.83
CA ASP A 28 8.78 11.21 4.03
C ASP A 28 8.00 9.90 4.09
N ALA A 29 8.20 9.13 5.15
CA ALA A 29 7.42 7.97 5.52
C ALA A 29 7.42 7.82 7.04
N SER A 30 6.30 7.49 7.62
CA SER A 30 6.20 7.17 9.04
C SER A 30 5.45 5.87 9.23
N TRP A 31 5.80 5.13 10.26
CA TRP A 31 5.21 3.84 10.59
C TRP A 31 4.40 3.95 11.86
N VAL A 32 3.25 3.28 11.87
CA VAL A 32 2.35 3.25 13.02
C VAL A 32 1.87 1.82 13.26
N PRO A 33 1.56 1.46 14.53
CA PRO A 33 1.01 0.16 14.83
C PRO A 33 -0.43 0.06 14.33
N LEU A 34 -0.73 -1.02 13.63
CA LEU A 34 -2.05 -1.51 13.32
C LEU A 34 -2.31 -2.70 14.24
N THR A 35 -3.12 -2.49 15.30
CA THR A 35 -3.45 -3.52 16.28
C THR A 35 -4.88 -3.99 16.07
N TYR A 36 -5.11 -5.29 16.05
CA TYR A 36 -6.42 -5.91 15.90
C TYR A 36 -6.45 -7.30 16.51
N ASP A 37 -7.67 -7.76 16.80
CA ASP A 37 -7.93 -9.12 17.26
C ASP A 37 -8.63 -9.91 16.15
N ILE A 38 -8.10 -11.08 15.82
CA ILE A 38 -8.68 -11.98 14.83
C ILE A 38 -8.47 -13.43 15.26
N SER A 39 -9.52 -14.25 15.21
CA SER A 39 -9.48 -15.65 15.60
C SER A 39 -8.91 -15.87 17.02
N GLY A 40 -9.20 -14.95 17.96
CA GLY A 40 -8.73 -15.02 19.35
C GLY A 40 -7.24 -14.72 19.54
N LYS A 41 -6.57 -14.14 18.53
CA LYS A 41 -5.17 -13.73 18.60
C LYS A 41 -5.07 -12.22 18.43
N LYS A 42 -4.28 -11.57 19.31
CA LYS A 42 -3.89 -10.17 19.16
C LYS A 42 -2.74 -10.09 18.15
N VAL A 43 -2.94 -9.32 17.09
CA VAL A 43 -1.95 -9.08 16.04
C VAL A 43 -1.55 -7.61 16.07
N ILE A 44 -0.25 -7.36 15.94
CA ILE A 44 0.32 -6.02 15.80
C ILE A 44 1.19 -6.03 14.53
N LEU A 45 0.82 -5.21 13.56
CA LEU A 45 1.60 -4.93 12.37
C LEU A 45 2.09 -3.48 12.43
N ASN A 46 3.27 -3.20 11.90
CA ASN A 46 3.68 -1.82 11.64
C ASN A 46 3.40 -1.51 10.17
N VAL A 47 2.57 -0.52 9.91
CA VAL A 47 2.19 -0.10 8.54
C VAL A 47 2.61 1.36 8.29
N MET A 48 2.87 1.70 7.04
CA MET A 48 3.05 3.11 6.69
C MET A 48 1.77 3.89 7.01
N SER A 49 1.90 4.98 7.75
CA SER A 49 0.75 5.82 8.16
C SER A 49 0.08 6.53 6.98
N ASP A 50 0.85 6.93 5.98
CA ASP A 50 0.43 7.58 4.73
C ASP A 50 1.23 6.97 3.57
N ALA A 51 0.88 7.30 2.33
CA ALA A 51 1.69 6.93 1.18
C ALA A 51 3.07 7.59 1.24
N LEU A 52 4.08 6.88 0.74
CA LEU A 52 5.44 7.39 0.58
C LEU A 52 5.43 8.72 -0.18
N LYS A 53 6.16 9.71 0.36
CA LYS A 53 6.35 11.01 -0.30
C LYS A 53 7.82 11.22 -0.65
N VAL A 54 8.05 11.83 -1.80
CA VAL A 54 9.36 12.32 -2.24
C VAL A 54 9.18 13.81 -2.59
N GLY A 55 10.01 14.67 -2.00
CA GLY A 55 9.83 16.13 -2.14
C GLY A 55 8.49 16.64 -1.63
N GLY A 56 7.89 15.97 -0.65
CA GLY A 56 6.58 16.32 -0.09
C GLY A 56 5.37 15.84 -0.92
N ILE A 57 5.58 15.21 -2.09
CA ILE A 57 4.53 14.71 -3.00
C ILE A 57 4.37 13.21 -2.79
N ARG A 58 3.13 12.72 -2.59
CA ARG A 58 2.84 11.28 -2.61
C ARG A 58 3.11 10.74 -3.99
N VAL A 59 4.03 9.77 -4.05
CA VAL A 59 4.45 9.21 -5.33
C VAL A 59 3.61 7.99 -5.72
N ASN A 60 3.26 7.93 -6.99
CA ASN A 60 2.71 6.74 -7.59
C ASN A 60 3.84 5.88 -8.16
N VAL A 61 3.72 4.56 -7.98
CA VAL A 61 4.75 3.59 -8.33
C VAL A 61 4.15 2.32 -8.93
N SER A 62 4.91 1.63 -9.77
CA SER A 62 4.57 0.27 -10.21
C SER A 62 4.76 -0.75 -9.06
N ALA A 63 4.16 -1.92 -9.20
CA ALA A 63 4.39 -3.02 -8.27
C ALA A 63 5.87 -3.44 -8.25
N PHE A 64 6.55 -3.27 -9.39
CA PHE A 64 7.98 -3.55 -9.52
C PHE A 64 8.81 -2.63 -8.62
N LEU A 65 8.62 -1.32 -8.71
CA LEU A 65 9.31 -0.36 -7.86
C LEU A 65 8.87 -0.51 -6.40
N GLN A 66 7.56 -0.72 -6.13
CA GLN A 66 7.09 -0.90 -4.76
C GLN A 66 7.75 -2.08 -4.06
N GLN A 67 8.02 -3.19 -4.78
CA GLN A 67 8.77 -4.31 -4.21
C GLN A 67 10.23 -3.95 -3.91
N GLN A 68 10.89 -3.18 -4.78
CA GLN A 68 12.25 -2.70 -4.52
C GLN A 68 12.31 -1.80 -3.28
N LEU A 69 11.32 -0.91 -3.13
CA LEU A 69 11.18 -0.07 -1.94
C LEU A 69 10.89 -0.90 -0.69
N ALA A 70 10.05 -1.94 -0.81
CA ALA A 70 9.79 -2.85 0.29
C ALA A 70 11.07 -3.56 0.77
N ASP A 71 11.96 -3.95 -0.16
CA ASP A 71 13.25 -4.54 0.20
C ASP A 71 14.15 -3.55 0.97
N VAL A 72 14.21 -2.30 0.51
CA VAL A 72 15.02 -1.23 1.14
C VAL A 72 14.52 -0.94 2.55
N PHE A 73 13.23 -1.04 2.79
CA PHE A 73 12.60 -0.75 4.08
C PHE A 73 12.44 -1.96 5.02
N ASP A 74 12.98 -3.12 4.67
CA ASP A 74 12.65 -4.41 5.33
C ASP A 74 11.13 -4.57 5.55
N ALA A 75 10.40 -4.38 4.48
CA ALA A 75 8.94 -4.36 4.46
C ALA A 75 8.39 -5.33 3.41
N SER A 76 7.09 -5.33 3.26
CA SER A 76 6.32 -6.10 2.29
C SER A 76 5.24 -5.24 1.64
N LEU A 77 4.78 -5.65 0.46
CA LEU A 77 3.51 -5.19 -0.07
C LEU A 77 2.38 -5.65 0.88
N LEU A 78 1.29 -4.90 0.90
CA LEU A 78 0.11 -5.28 1.67
C LEU A 78 -0.54 -6.56 1.11
N THR A 79 -1.44 -7.15 1.88
CA THR A 79 -2.49 -8.05 1.39
C THR A 79 -3.82 -7.31 1.35
N ALA A 80 -4.83 -7.90 0.72
CA ALA A 80 -6.18 -7.33 0.75
C ALA A 80 -6.72 -7.19 2.18
N LEU A 81 -6.45 -8.19 3.07
CA LEU A 81 -6.87 -8.12 4.47
C LEU A 81 -6.19 -6.96 5.20
N VAL A 82 -4.88 -6.79 5.04
CA VAL A 82 -4.17 -5.68 5.71
C VAL A 82 -4.67 -4.33 5.22
N ALA A 83 -4.91 -4.17 3.91
CA ALA A 83 -5.48 -2.93 3.36
C ALA A 83 -6.88 -2.64 3.92
N ASP A 84 -7.73 -3.66 4.11
CA ASP A 84 -9.04 -3.52 4.75
C ASP A 84 -8.93 -3.13 6.23
N LEU A 85 -8.02 -3.77 6.96
CA LEU A 85 -7.77 -3.45 8.37
C LEU A 85 -7.22 -2.04 8.53
N MET A 86 -6.32 -1.60 7.65
CA MET A 86 -5.87 -0.20 7.61
C MET A 86 -7.04 0.76 7.44
N TYR A 87 -8.01 0.45 6.58
CA TYR A 87 -9.22 1.27 6.40
C TYR A 87 -10.11 1.25 7.66
N VAL A 88 -10.35 0.08 8.24
CA VAL A 88 -11.20 -0.09 9.43
C VAL A 88 -10.65 0.66 10.64
N HIS A 89 -9.32 0.69 10.79
CA HIS A 89 -8.61 1.30 11.93
C HIS A 89 -8.01 2.68 11.59
N ALA A 90 -8.30 3.23 10.41
CA ALA A 90 -7.77 4.53 10.02
C ALA A 90 -8.29 5.66 10.92
N SER A 91 -7.36 6.52 11.33
CA SER A 91 -7.68 7.77 12.05
C SER A 91 -8.16 8.87 11.07
N ASN A 92 -7.76 8.77 9.81
CA ASN A 92 -8.08 9.72 8.75
C ASN A 92 -8.62 8.95 7.54
N ILE A 93 -9.94 8.90 7.40
CA ILE A 93 -10.62 8.25 6.27
C ILE A 93 -10.94 9.32 5.22
N LEU A 94 -10.33 9.17 4.05
CA LEU A 94 -10.56 10.07 2.91
C LEU A 94 -11.57 9.45 1.93
N ASN A 95 -12.05 10.27 1.01
CA ASN A 95 -12.80 9.78 -0.14
C ASN A 95 -11.86 9.57 -1.33
N PRO A 96 -12.10 8.54 -2.16
CA PRO A 96 -11.39 8.39 -3.43
C PRO A 96 -11.48 9.66 -4.28
N VAL A 97 -10.38 10.00 -4.96
CA VAL A 97 -10.29 11.18 -5.84
C VAL A 97 -9.96 10.76 -7.28
N PRO A 98 -10.84 10.02 -7.94
CA PRO A 98 -10.59 9.55 -9.30
C PRO A 98 -10.47 10.73 -10.26
N GLN A 99 -9.62 10.54 -11.27
CA GLN A 99 -9.39 11.45 -12.38
C GLN A 99 -9.11 10.62 -13.64
N PRO A 100 -9.06 11.22 -14.84
CA PRO A 100 -8.71 10.48 -16.05
C PRO A 100 -7.41 9.70 -15.90
N ILE A 101 -7.38 8.45 -16.39
CA ILE A 101 -6.22 7.57 -16.28
C ILE A 101 -5.02 8.22 -16.97
N SER A 102 -3.94 8.41 -16.23
CA SER A 102 -2.74 9.04 -16.71
C SER A 102 -1.53 8.68 -15.84
N SER A 103 -0.38 8.53 -16.47
CA SER A 103 0.91 8.30 -15.80
C SER A 103 1.82 9.54 -15.81
N THR A 104 1.30 10.73 -16.14
CA THR A 104 2.08 11.98 -16.18
C THR A 104 2.40 12.50 -14.78
N VAL A 105 3.46 13.30 -14.67
CA VAL A 105 3.82 13.99 -13.43
C VAL A 105 2.70 14.93 -12.98
N SER A 106 2.09 15.66 -13.90
CA SER A 106 0.99 16.57 -13.59
C SER A 106 -0.22 15.83 -12.98
N SER A 107 -0.50 14.62 -13.46
CA SER A 107 -1.58 13.79 -12.91
C SER A 107 -1.26 13.28 -11.50
N MET A 108 -0.01 12.91 -11.23
CA MET A 108 0.46 12.51 -9.89
C MET A 108 0.33 13.68 -8.91
N ILE A 109 0.82 14.88 -9.28
CA ILE A 109 0.73 16.09 -8.43
C ILE A 109 -0.73 16.49 -8.20
N SER A 110 -1.56 16.48 -9.24
CA SER A 110 -2.99 16.78 -9.11
C SER A 110 -3.72 15.82 -8.18
N HIS A 111 -3.33 14.54 -8.17
CA HIS A 111 -3.87 13.56 -7.25
C HIS A 111 -3.45 13.85 -5.81
N ASP A 112 -2.16 14.10 -5.57
CA ASP A 112 -1.63 14.46 -4.25
C ASP A 112 -2.29 15.71 -3.69
N ASP A 113 -2.48 16.76 -4.50
CA ASP A 113 -3.17 17.99 -4.12
C ASP A 113 -4.61 17.72 -3.64
N LYS A 114 -5.35 16.86 -4.34
CA LYS A 114 -6.72 16.50 -3.99
C LYS A 114 -6.80 15.68 -2.70
N VAL A 115 -5.84 14.79 -2.48
CA VAL A 115 -5.70 14.02 -1.24
C VAL A 115 -5.36 14.96 -0.09
N THR A 116 -4.37 15.82 -0.27
CA THR A 116 -3.90 16.78 0.74
C THR A 116 -4.99 17.77 1.14
N LYS A 117 -5.82 18.21 0.21
CA LYS A 117 -6.99 19.09 0.51
C LYS A 117 -8.03 18.43 1.42
N GLN A 118 -8.11 17.11 1.45
CA GLN A 118 -9.00 16.40 2.38
C GLN A 118 -8.39 16.27 3.78
N LEU A 119 -7.06 16.26 3.90
CA LEU A 119 -6.33 16.17 5.16
C LEU A 119 -6.21 17.52 5.85
N LYS A 120 -7.34 18.14 6.21
CA LYS A 120 -7.36 19.49 6.85
C LYS A 120 -6.73 19.51 8.24
N SER A 121 -6.73 18.39 8.96
CA SER A 121 -6.06 18.22 10.25
C SER A 121 -5.56 16.77 10.33
N TYR A 122 -4.25 16.59 10.15
CA TYR A 122 -3.63 15.29 10.35
C TYR A 122 -3.31 15.09 11.83
N ASN A 123 -3.96 14.14 12.48
CA ASN A 123 -3.83 13.87 13.91
C ASN A 123 -2.87 12.70 14.20
N GLY A 124 -2.01 12.34 13.25
CA GLY A 124 -1.26 11.09 13.33
C GLY A 124 -2.11 9.88 12.93
N GLY A 125 -1.54 8.67 13.06
CA GLY A 125 -2.22 7.42 12.74
C GLY A 125 -2.36 7.16 11.23
N ILE A 126 -3.23 6.22 10.86
CA ILE A 126 -3.37 5.74 9.49
C ILE A 126 -4.23 6.69 8.67
N VAL A 127 -3.75 7.06 7.49
CA VAL A 127 -4.51 7.71 6.43
C VAL A 127 -4.96 6.65 5.44
N SER A 128 -6.26 6.43 5.30
CA SER A 128 -6.83 5.47 4.37
C SER A 128 -7.39 6.14 3.12
N THR A 129 -7.50 5.36 2.05
CA THR A 129 -8.12 5.78 0.78
C THR A 129 -7.30 6.81 -0.01
N VAL A 130 -5.99 6.86 0.27
CA VAL A 130 -5.07 7.71 -0.49
C VAL A 130 -5.01 7.29 -1.97
N GLY A 131 -5.06 5.99 -2.25
CA GLY A 131 -5.03 5.43 -3.60
C GLY A 131 -5.33 3.94 -3.61
N LYS A 132 -4.97 3.27 -4.71
CA LYS A 132 -5.00 1.81 -4.85
C LYS A 132 -3.65 1.23 -4.44
N HIS A 133 -3.69 0.02 -3.90
CA HIS A 133 -2.49 -0.69 -3.46
C HIS A 133 -2.12 -1.79 -4.46
N TRP A 134 -0.84 -1.95 -4.71
CA TRP A 134 -0.30 -3.22 -5.18
C TRP A 134 -0.23 -4.16 -4.00
N ILE A 135 -0.80 -5.35 -4.13
CA ILE A 135 -0.92 -6.32 -3.05
C ILE A 135 -0.34 -7.68 -3.41
N LEU A 136 0.02 -8.45 -2.40
CA LEU A 136 0.33 -9.86 -2.53
C LEU A 136 -0.96 -10.69 -2.50
N ASP A 137 -1.12 -11.59 -3.47
CA ASP A 137 -2.25 -12.49 -3.58
C ASP A 137 -1.86 -13.75 -4.37
N LYS A 138 -2.56 -14.87 -4.17
CA LYS A 138 -2.34 -16.12 -4.92
C LYS A 138 -2.43 -15.97 -6.44
N LYS A 139 -3.14 -14.95 -6.92
CA LYS A 139 -3.28 -14.68 -8.36
C LYS A 139 -1.94 -14.41 -9.04
N ILE A 140 -0.96 -13.80 -8.34
CA ILE A 140 0.37 -13.57 -8.90
C ILE A 140 1.20 -14.84 -9.01
N ASP A 141 0.90 -15.89 -8.24
CA ASP A 141 1.57 -17.18 -8.36
C ASP A 141 1.37 -17.83 -9.73
N GLN A 142 0.24 -17.55 -10.36
CA GLN A 142 -0.16 -18.06 -11.67
C GLN A 142 0.19 -17.11 -12.82
N GLN A 143 0.45 -15.83 -12.52
CA GLN A 143 0.70 -14.77 -13.50
C GLN A 143 1.88 -13.89 -13.06
N PRO A 144 3.13 -14.40 -13.09
CA PRO A 144 4.29 -13.72 -12.49
C PRO A 144 4.68 -12.39 -13.16
N SER A 145 4.23 -12.11 -14.39
CA SER A 145 4.42 -10.81 -15.06
C SER A 145 3.37 -9.77 -14.66
N LYS A 146 2.32 -10.18 -13.94
CA LYS A 146 1.21 -9.34 -13.51
C LYS A 146 1.37 -8.91 -12.07
N ALA A 147 0.63 -7.89 -11.67
CA ALA A 147 0.48 -7.46 -10.30
C ALA A 147 -0.99 -7.43 -9.89
N CYS A 148 -1.25 -7.70 -8.62
CA CYS A 148 -2.58 -7.56 -8.05
C CYS A 148 -2.78 -6.13 -7.58
N ASN A 149 -3.87 -5.51 -8.04
CA ASN A 149 -4.30 -4.17 -7.65
C ASN A 149 -5.58 -4.26 -6.82
N TYR A 150 -5.65 -3.51 -5.70
CA TYR A 150 -6.76 -3.57 -4.75
C TYR A 150 -6.96 -2.25 -4.03
N GLY A 151 -8.21 -1.94 -3.66
CA GLY A 151 -8.49 -0.90 -2.68
C GLY A 151 -9.32 0.26 -3.20
N TRP A 152 -8.93 1.46 -2.80
CA TRP A 152 -9.75 2.66 -2.88
C TRP A 152 -11.06 2.45 -2.14
N HIS A 153 -10.91 2.20 -0.84
CA HIS A 153 -12.01 2.02 0.10
C HIS A 153 -12.85 3.30 0.18
N PHE A 154 -14.14 3.17 0.43
CA PHE A 154 -14.99 4.33 0.59
C PHE A 154 -16.17 4.07 1.54
N THR A 155 -16.73 5.15 2.09
CA THR A 155 -17.96 5.17 2.88
C THR A 155 -19.12 5.70 2.04
N GLY A 156 -20.34 5.29 2.36
CA GLY A 156 -21.56 5.79 1.70
C GLY A 156 -22.13 4.87 0.63
N SER A 157 -23.33 5.23 0.15
CA SER A 157 -24.14 4.40 -0.74
C SER A 157 -23.92 4.67 -2.24
N ASN A 158 -23.37 5.83 -2.60
CA ASN A 158 -23.41 6.36 -3.96
C ASN A 158 -22.04 6.74 -4.51
N PHE A 159 -21.12 5.77 -4.60
CA PHE A 159 -20.04 5.90 -5.56
C PHE A 159 -20.54 5.41 -6.92
N GLN A 160 -21.31 6.24 -7.60
CA GLN A 160 -21.63 5.99 -9.00
C GLN A 160 -20.39 6.32 -9.81
N GLY A 161 -20.00 5.37 -10.69
CA GLY A 161 -18.76 5.43 -11.43
C GLY A 161 -18.47 6.81 -12.02
N ILE A 162 -17.39 7.42 -11.55
CA ILE A 162 -16.82 8.58 -12.21
C ILE A 162 -16.12 8.04 -13.45
N ASN A 163 -16.52 8.56 -14.60
CA ASN A 163 -16.00 8.33 -15.95
C ASN A 163 -14.79 7.36 -16.05
N GLY A 164 -15.07 6.12 -16.47
CA GLY A 164 -14.05 5.12 -16.77
C GLY A 164 -13.74 4.12 -15.68
N PHE A 165 -14.29 4.24 -14.45
CA PHE A 165 -14.22 3.18 -13.44
C PHE A 165 -15.38 2.22 -13.57
N PRO A 166 -15.12 0.88 -13.52
CA PRO A 166 -16.19 -0.09 -13.59
C PRO A 166 -17.15 0.09 -12.42
N SER A 167 -18.45 -0.11 -12.68
CA SER A 167 -19.53 -0.09 -11.70
C SER A 167 -19.45 -1.22 -10.66
N THR A 168 -18.45 -2.09 -10.73
CA THR A 168 -18.26 -3.22 -9.83
C THR A 168 -17.51 -2.76 -8.57
N THR A 169 -18.25 -2.59 -7.50
CA THR A 169 -17.70 -2.41 -6.15
C THR A 169 -17.74 -3.74 -5.42
N LEU A 170 -16.66 -4.12 -4.76
CA LEU A 170 -16.68 -5.19 -3.79
C LEU A 170 -17.28 -4.64 -2.48
N GLN A 171 -18.26 -5.35 -1.93
CA GLN A 171 -18.81 -5.07 -0.61
C GLN A 171 -18.58 -6.28 0.29
N LYS A 172 -18.10 -6.04 1.49
CA LYS A 172 -17.93 -7.04 2.55
C LYS A 172 -18.02 -6.38 3.93
N THR A 173 -18.01 -7.17 4.97
CA THR A 173 -17.99 -6.69 6.35
C THR A 173 -16.74 -7.23 7.05
N LEU A 174 -16.06 -6.38 7.80
CA LEU A 174 -14.94 -6.74 8.68
C LEU A 174 -15.13 -6.01 10.01
N ASP A 175 -15.08 -6.75 11.13
CA ASP A 175 -15.32 -6.24 12.48
C ASP A 175 -16.65 -5.45 12.60
N GLY A 176 -17.72 -5.95 11.97
CA GLY A 176 -19.02 -5.29 11.94
C GLY A 176 -19.09 -4.01 11.09
N LYS A 177 -17.98 -3.57 10.48
CA LYS A 177 -17.94 -2.39 9.64
C LYS A 177 -18.07 -2.77 8.15
N PRO A 178 -18.94 -2.11 7.39
CA PRO A 178 -19.06 -2.33 5.96
C PRO A 178 -17.81 -1.80 5.25
N ILE A 179 -17.24 -2.62 4.37
CA ILE A 179 -16.12 -2.28 3.52
C ILE A 179 -16.60 -2.27 2.07
N LYS A 180 -16.36 -1.16 1.40
CA LYS A 180 -16.59 -1.00 -0.05
C LYS A 180 -15.29 -0.59 -0.69
N VAL A 181 -14.94 -1.20 -1.83
CA VAL A 181 -13.76 -0.83 -2.62
C VAL A 181 -14.15 -0.62 -4.08
N ILE A 182 -13.59 0.42 -4.69
CA ILE A 182 -13.76 0.69 -6.12
C ILE A 182 -12.98 -0.32 -6.95
N GLN A 183 -11.78 -0.70 -6.50
CA GLN A 183 -10.91 -1.65 -7.18
C GLN A 183 -10.92 -3.00 -6.45
N PRO A 184 -11.75 -3.96 -6.87
CA PRO A 184 -11.62 -5.34 -6.43
C PRO A 184 -10.26 -5.93 -6.82
N ASN A 185 -9.78 -6.91 -6.05
CA ASN A 185 -8.53 -7.58 -6.32
C ASN A 185 -8.50 -8.18 -7.74
N ALA A 186 -7.66 -7.63 -8.59
CA ALA A 186 -7.52 -8.03 -9.99
C ALA A 186 -6.06 -7.98 -10.45
N THR A 187 -5.71 -8.84 -11.42
CA THR A 187 -4.38 -8.96 -12.05
C THR A 187 -4.38 -8.41 -13.49
N ALA A 188 -5.16 -7.38 -13.77
CA ALA A 188 -5.28 -6.82 -15.12
C ALA A 188 -3.99 -6.12 -15.60
N HIS A 189 -3.24 -5.56 -14.67
CA HIS A 189 -2.07 -4.74 -14.99
C HIS A 189 -0.77 -5.56 -15.03
N ASP A 190 0.15 -5.14 -15.90
CA ASP A 190 1.55 -5.55 -15.84
C ASP A 190 2.20 -5.03 -14.55
N ALA A 191 3.19 -5.76 -14.02
CA ALA A 191 3.87 -5.38 -12.79
C ALA A 191 4.67 -4.05 -12.89
N LYS A 192 4.96 -3.58 -14.11
CA LYS A 192 5.62 -2.29 -14.38
C LYS A 192 4.64 -1.16 -14.72
N HIS A 193 3.33 -1.44 -14.69
CA HIS A 193 2.32 -0.41 -14.89
C HIS A 193 2.21 0.50 -13.65
N SER A 194 2.05 1.80 -13.89
CA SER A 194 1.64 2.74 -12.85
C SER A 194 0.85 3.88 -13.48
N ASP A 195 -0.26 4.24 -12.87
CA ASP A 195 -0.98 5.49 -13.10
C ASP A 195 -1.03 6.32 -11.80
N TYR A 196 -1.67 7.47 -11.83
CA TYR A 196 -1.76 8.40 -10.69
C TYR A 196 -2.33 7.76 -9.41
N SER A 197 -3.04 6.66 -9.51
CA SER A 197 -3.82 6.09 -8.40
C SER A 197 -3.10 4.98 -7.63
N GLN A 198 -2.00 4.40 -8.15
CA GLN A 198 -1.23 3.38 -7.45
C GLN A 198 -0.20 4.03 -6.52
N ILE A 199 -0.48 3.99 -5.22
CA ILE A 199 0.36 4.59 -4.18
C ILE A 199 1.27 3.56 -3.52
N CYS A 200 2.34 4.01 -2.90
CA CYS A 200 3.23 3.18 -2.10
C CYS A 200 2.87 3.29 -0.62
N GLN A 201 2.17 2.29 -0.09
CA GLN A 201 2.05 2.01 1.34
C GLN A 201 2.48 0.56 1.59
N LEU A 202 3.24 0.34 2.65
CA LEU A 202 3.88 -0.94 2.95
C LEU A 202 3.54 -1.39 4.37
N VAL A 203 3.77 -2.68 4.65
CA VAL A 203 3.77 -3.27 5.99
C VAL A 203 5.19 -3.74 6.33
N SER A 204 5.66 -3.47 7.55
CA SER A 204 6.97 -3.94 8.01
C SER A 204 7.05 -5.46 8.01
N GLN A 205 8.23 -6.01 7.78
CA GLN A 205 8.46 -7.43 8.01
C GLN A 205 8.32 -7.81 9.48
N GLN A 206 8.63 -6.89 10.40
CA GLN A 206 8.48 -7.14 11.84
C GLN A 206 7.02 -6.98 12.29
N CYS A 207 6.48 -8.02 12.89
CA CYS A 207 5.12 -8.07 13.41
C CYS A 207 5.03 -8.97 14.66
N TRP A 208 3.92 -8.89 15.41
CA TRP A 208 3.73 -9.66 16.64
C TRP A 208 2.37 -10.34 16.67
N ILE A 209 2.36 -11.57 17.16
CA ILE A 209 1.14 -12.35 17.45
C ILE A 209 1.19 -12.76 18.93
N ASN A 210 0.24 -12.28 19.72
CA ASN A 210 0.20 -12.52 21.18
C ASN A 210 1.54 -12.17 21.87
N GLY A 211 2.21 -11.11 21.44
CA GLY A 211 3.51 -10.67 21.97
C GLY A 211 4.73 -11.42 21.44
N VAL A 212 4.55 -12.45 20.60
CA VAL A 212 5.67 -13.17 19.95
C VAL A 212 5.98 -12.51 18.61
N GLU A 213 7.26 -12.21 18.40
CA GLU A 213 7.73 -11.60 17.15
C GLU A 213 7.76 -12.62 16.01
N HIS A 214 7.33 -12.18 14.84
CA HIS A 214 7.34 -12.92 13.57
C HIS A 214 7.78 -12.01 12.42
N ARG A 215 8.17 -12.62 11.31
CA ARG A 215 8.28 -11.90 10.04
C ARG A 215 6.98 -12.03 9.26
N PHE A 216 6.54 -10.93 8.67
CA PHE A 216 5.30 -10.89 7.89
C PHE A 216 5.31 -11.89 6.71
N SER A 217 6.44 -12.01 6.02
CA SER A 217 6.62 -12.99 4.94
C SER A 217 6.43 -14.44 5.42
N ASP A 218 6.87 -14.76 6.64
CA ASP A 218 6.76 -16.10 7.19
C ASP A 218 5.30 -16.42 7.55
N LEU A 219 4.57 -15.43 8.09
CA LEU A 219 3.13 -15.57 8.34
C LEU A 219 2.35 -15.89 7.06
N LEU A 220 2.71 -15.26 5.93
CA LEU A 220 2.06 -15.51 4.64
C LEU A 220 2.26 -16.95 4.12
N GLN A 221 3.26 -17.67 4.61
CA GLN A 221 3.56 -19.06 4.22
C GLN A 221 3.14 -20.08 5.28
N ASP A 222 2.85 -19.65 6.51
CA ASP A 222 2.41 -20.51 7.60
C ASP A 222 0.92 -20.84 7.48
N SER A 223 0.57 -22.11 7.29
CA SER A 223 -0.82 -22.55 7.12
C SER A 223 -1.72 -22.30 8.36
N SER A 224 -1.12 -22.18 9.55
CA SER A 224 -1.85 -21.92 10.80
C SER A 224 -2.03 -20.44 11.12
N LEU A 225 -1.19 -19.56 10.56
CA LEU A 225 -1.14 -18.14 10.90
C LEU A 225 -1.50 -17.21 9.72
N CYS A 226 -1.41 -17.70 8.47
CA CYS A 226 -1.63 -16.84 7.30
C CYS A 226 -3.00 -16.15 7.28
N ASN A 227 -4.03 -16.76 7.83
CA ASN A 227 -5.37 -16.18 7.91
C ASN A 227 -5.45 -14.95 8.82
N LEU A 228 -4.44 -14.71 9.65
CA LEU A 228 -4.34 -13.50 10.47
C LEU A 228 -3.98 -12.27 9.64
N VAL A 229 -3.32 -12.46 8.49
CA VAL A 229 -2.78 -11.39 7.64
C VAL A 229 -3.21 -11.49 6.16
N ASN A 230 -3.92 -12.55 5.77
CA ASN A 230 -4.37 -12.76 4.39
C ASN A 230 -5.69 -13.56 4.32
N HIS A 231 -6.67 -13.08 3.57
CA HIS A 231 -7.96 -13.78 3.39
C HIS A 231 -7.85 -15.09 2.61
N ASN A 232 -6.85 -15.21 1.73
CA ASN A 232 -6.79 -16.26 0.71
C ASN A 232 -5.90 -17.45 1.11
N GLY A 233 -5.51 -17.55 2.40
CA GLY A 233 -4.61 -18.60 2.91
C GLY A 233 -3.15 -18.36 2.49
N THR A 234 -2.31 -19.41 2.54
CA THR A 234 -0.88 -19.29 2.28
C THR A 234 -0.54 -18.84 0.87
N LEU A 235 0.53 -18.06 0.74
CA LEU A 235 1.09 -17.61 -0.54
C LEU A 235 2.35 -18.39 -0.87
N LYS A 236 2.51 -18.75 -2.13
CA LYS A 236 3.76 -19.34 -2.66
C LYS A 236 4.82 -18.24 -2.80
N ASN A 237 4.43 -17.09 -3.33
CA ASN A 237 5.30 -15.93 -3.48
C ASN A 237 4.92 -14.86 -2.44
N THR A 238 5.84 -14.55 -1.54
CA THR A 238 5.71 -13.45 -0.55
C THR A 238 6.33 -12.15 -1.03
N ARG A 239 6.55 -12.04 -2.34
CA ARG A 239 7.14 -10.92 -3.05
C ARG A 239 6.53 -10.81 -4.45
N GLN A 240 6.54 -9.60 -5.02
CA GLN A 240 6.21 -9.43 -6.44
C GLN A 240 7.19 -10.26 -7.29
N PRO A 241 6.71 -11.23 -8.08
CA PRO A 241 7.58 -12.03 -8.94
C PRO A 241 8.35 -11.18 -9.97
N GLY A 242 9.51 -11.66 -10.38
CA GLY A 242 10.34 -10.99 -11.40
C GLY A 242 11.16 -9.79 -10.88
N VAL A 243 11.00 -9.41 -9.61
CA VAL A 243 11.80 -8.34 -8.99
C VAL A 243 13.01 -8.96 -8.30
N GLN A 244 14.21 -8.59 -8.74
CA GLN A 244 15.44 -9.01 -8.07
C GLN A 244 15.47 -8.44 -6.64
N LYS A 245 15.80 -9.30 -5.66
CA LYS A 245 15.90 -8.87 -4.26
C LYS A 245 17.06 -7.89 -4.09
N ILE A 246 16.77 -6.75 -3.48
CA ILE A 246 17.79 -5.80 -3.06
C ILE A 246 18.26 -6.23 -1.67
N SER A 247 19.57 -6.46 -1.53
CA SER A 247 20.20 -6.85 -0.27
C SER A 247 21.23 -5.81 0.15
N GLY A 248 21.35 -5.56 1.45
CA GLY A 248 22.43 -4.75 2.04
C GLY A 248 22.17 -3.25 2.16
N GLN A 249 21.05 -2.74 1.69
CA GLN A 249 20.65 -1.33 1.87
C GLN A 249 19.33 -1.30 2.64
N VAL A 250 19.39 -1.39 3.96
CA VAL A 250 18.22 -1.21 4.81
C VAL A 250 18.23 0.23 5.32
N VAL A 251 17.24 0.99 4.91
CA VAL A 251 16.95 2.29 5.54
C VAL A 251 16.20 1.98 6.83
N LEU A 252 16.94 2.01 7.96
CA LEU A 252 16.36 1.77 9.28
C LEU A 252 15.46 2.95 9.64
N PHE A 253 14.19 2.67 9.83
CA PHE A 253 13.32 3.59 10.56
C PHE A 253 13.51 3.39 12.05
N PRO A 254 13.37 4.44 12.87
CA PRO A 254 13.27 4.27 14.30
C PRO A 254 11.92 3.57 14.61
N THR A 255 11.90 2.27 14.51
CA THR A 255 10.78 1.45 14.96
C THR A 255 10.92 1.21 16.46
N THR A 256 10.53 2.17 17.26
CA THR A 256 10.28 1.95 18.68
C THR A 256 8.82 1.65 18.90
N ILE A 257 8.35 0.52 18.43
CA ILE A 257 7.08 -0.05 18.87
C ILE A 257 7.38 -1.49 19.25
N SER A 258 7.77 -1.66 20.51
CA SER A 258 7.64 -2.94 21.21
C SER A 258 6.20 -3.09 21.71
N PRO A 259 5.68 -4.32 21.84
CA PRO A 259 4.35 -4.62 22.36
C PRO A 259 4.12 -4.09 23.74
#